data_57751ea211c5d195401bd9487585a733
#
_entry.id   57751ea211c5d195401bd9487585a733
#
_cell.length_a   1.000
_cell.length_b   1.000
_cell.length_c   1.000
_cell.angle_alpha   90.00
_cell.angle_beta   90.00
_cell.angle_gamma   90.00
#
_symmetry.space_group_name_H-M   'P 1'
#
loop_
_entity.id
_entity.type
_entity.pdbx_description
1 polymer ?
#
loop_
_entity_poly.entity_id
_entity_poly.type
_entity_poly.pdbx_seq_one_letter_code
_entity_poly.pdbx_strand_id
1 'polypeptide(L)'
;MPHDEYVKWQRECLKEMLRVTKEDGAVFYNHKWRVQGGLLQDRHDIVEGFPVRQIIIWRRKGGINFNPGYFLPTYEVIYLLAKPKFKLAPKASSLGDIWEFGQELKNPHPAPFPLKLIERIVGATTGQIVLDPFMGSGTTALAAINHKRDFIGIDLSQKYCDMADERIKNHVAQESLLV
;
A
#
# COMPACT_ATOMS: atom_id res chain seq x y z
N MET A 1 -17.44 13.00 3.35
CA MET A 1 -18.13 11.85 2.71
C MET A 1 -18.73 10.98 3.82
N PRO A 2 -20.03 10.68 3.78
CA PRO A 2 -20.68 9.73 4.68
C PRO A 2 -20.02 8.34 4.61
N HIS A 3 -20.17 7.53 5.68
CA HIS A 3 -19.50 6.22 5.77
C HIS A 3 -19.90 5.28 4.64
N ASP A 4 -21.19 5.16 4.35
CA ASP A 4 -21.70 4.24 3.33
C ASP A 4 -21.21 4.61 1.91
N GLU A 5 -21.16 5.92 1.62
CA GLU A 5 -20.61 6.43 0.37
C GLU A 5 -19.11 6.12 0.25
N TYR A 6 -18.38 6.27 1.36
CA TYR A 6 -16.96 5.91 1.41
C TYR A 6 -16.73 4.42 1.15
N VAL A 7 -17.50 3.55 1.81
CA VAL A 7 -17.42 2.10 1.61
C VAL A 7 -17.73 1.75 0.15
N LYS A 8 -18.83 2.30 -0.39
CA LYS A 8 -19.21 2.07 -1.79
C LYS A 8 -18.09 2.49 -2.75
N TRP A 9 -17.53 3.67 -2.58
CA TRP A 9 -16.44 4.18 -3.41
C TRP A 9 -15.19 3.29 -3.33
N GLN A 10 -14.79 2.88 -2.12
CA GLN A 10 -13.64 1.98 -1.95
C GLN A 10 -13.87 0.62 -2.62
N ARG A 11 -15.08 0.08 -2.54
CA ARG A 11 -15.45 -1.17 -3.21
C ARG A 11 -15.38 -1.07 -4.73
N GLU A 12 -15.84 0.05 -5.30
CA GLU A 12 -15.72 0.30 -6.74
C GLU A 12 -14.23 0.40 -7.16
N CYS A 13 -13.40 1.09 -6.39
CA CYS A 13 -11.95 1.12 -6.63
C CYS A 13 -11.33 -0.28 -6.60
N LEU A 14 -11.67 -1.12 -5.61
CA LEU A 14 -11.18 -2.50 -5.53
C LEU A 14 -11.63 -3.36 -6.71
N LYS A 15 -12.87 -3.21 -7.18
CA LYS A 15 -13.36 -3.90 -8.39
C LYS A 15 -12.52 -3.53 -9.61
N GLU A 16 -12.27 -2.24 -9.83
CA GLU A 16 -11.50 -1.77 -10.97
C GLU A 16 -10.04 -2.21 -10.88
N MET A 17 -9.41 -2.12 -9.71
CA MET A 17 -8.06 -2.65 -9.50
C MET A 17 -7.99 -4.15 -9.84
N LEU A 18 -8.93 -4.95 -9.35
CA LEU A 18 -8.97 -6.39 -9.67
C LEU A 18 -9.31 -6.66 -11.14
N ARG A 19 -10.14 -5.82 -11.78
CA ARG A 19 -10.46 -5.96 -13.20
C ARG A 19 -9.23 -5.85 -14.07
N VAL A 20 -8.36 -4.88 -13.81
CA VAL A 20 -7.13 -4.64 -14.60
C VAL A 20 -5.96 -5.53 -14.17
N THR A 21 -6.03 -6.15 -12.99
CA THR A 21 -5.01 -7.07 -12.51
C THR A 21 -5.02 -8.37 -13.33
N LYS A 22 -3.83 -8.81 -13.77
CA LYS A 22 -3.64 -10.08 -14.50
C LYS A 22 -4.06 -11.28 -13.67
N GLU A 23 -4.30 -12.44 -14.31
CA GLU A 23 -4.73 -13.68 -13.63
C GLU A 23 -3.72 -14.23 -12.61
N ASP A 24 -2.46 -13.88 -12.76
CA ASP A 24 -1.35 -14.19 -11.85
C ASP A 24 -0.95 -13.01 -10.96
N GLY A 25 -1.75 -11.94 -10.95
CA GLY A 25 -1.50 -10.74 -10.18
C GLY A 25 -2.27 -10.69 -8.85
N ALA A 26 -1.97 -9.66 -8.05
CA ALA A 26 -2.62 -9.39 -6.79
C ALA A 26 -2.71 -7.89 -6.50
N VAL A 27 -3.63 -7.52 -5.63
CA VAL A 27 -3.78 -6.19 -5.06
C VAL A 27 -3.39 -6.24 -3.58
N PHE A 28 -2.51 -5.34 -3.16
CA PHE A 28 -2.17 -5.13 -1.76
C PHE A 28 -2.89 -3.87 -1.31
N TYR A 29 -3.99 -4.05 -0.61
CA TYR A 29 -4.86 -2.98 -0.17
C TYR A 29 -4.59 -2.63 1.29
N ASN A 30 -3.98 -1.47 1.54
CA ASN A 30 -3.73 -0.99 2.90
C ASN A 30 -4.94 -0.23 3.43
N HIS A 31 -5.35 -0.55 4.64
CA HIS A 31 -6.32 0.25 5.37
C HIS A 31 -6.05 0.22 6.89
N LYS A 32 -6.04 1.39 7.49
CA LYS A 32 -5.92 1.50 8.94
C LYS A 32 -7.24 1.12 9.61
N TRP A 33 -7.19 0.12 10.48
CA TRP A 33 -8.27 -0.14 11.41
C TRP A 33 -8.31 0.96 12.47
N ARG A 34 -9.48 1.33 12.91
CA ARG A 34 -9.67 2.39 13.90
C ARG A 34 -10.82 2.07 14.83
N VAL A 35 -10.82 2.68 16.02
CA VAL A 35 -11.97 2.70 16.90
C VAL A 35 -12.77 3.97 16.64
N GLN A 36 -14.04 3.82 16.33
CA GLN A 36 -14.98 4.92 16.10
C GLN A 36 -16.29 4.63 16.80
N GLY A 37 -16.81 5.59 17.58
CA GLY A 37 -18.02 5.35 18.39
C GLY A 37 -17.87 4.24 19.44
N GLY A 38 -16.62 3.99 19.91
CA GLY A 38 -16.31 2.92 20.87
C GLY A 38 -16.19 1.52 20.27
N LEU A 39 -16.38 1.36 18.94
CA LEU A 39 -16.34 0.07 18.25
C LEU A 39 -15.23 0.01 17.22
N LEU A 40 -14.65 -1.17 17.06
CA LEU A 40 -13.65 -1.44 16.03
C LEU A 40 -14.26 -1.34 14.64
N GLN A 41 -13.56 -0.62 13.76
CA GLN A 41 -13.82 -0.56 12.31
C GLN A 41 -12.69 -1.33 11.62
N ASP A 42 -12.90 -2.61 11.36
CA ASP A 42 -11.92 -3.53 10.77
C ASP A 42 -11.94 -3.54 9.22
N ARG A 43 -12.86 -2.77 8.63
CA ARG A 43 -13.02 -2.64 7.18
C ARG A 43 -13.45 -3.92 6.45
N HIS A 44 -14.03 -4.85 7.18
CA HIS A 44 -14.70 -5.99 6.57
C HIS A 44 -15.78 -5.55 5.57
N ASP A 45 -16.50 -4.49 5.91
CA ASP A 45 -17.49 -3.82 5.06
C ASP A 45 -16.98 -3.45 3.65
N ILE A 46 -15.69 -3.16 3.51
CA ILE A 46 -15.05 -2.85 2.23
C ILE A 46 -14.63 -4.12 1.49
N VAL A 47 -14.04 -5.08 2.19
CA VAL A 47 -13.38 -6.24 1.55
C VAL A 47 -14.25 -7.49 1.44
N GLU A 48 -15.44 -7.49 2.04
CA GLU A 48 -16.39 -8.61 1.96
C GLU A 48 -16.73 -8.97 0.51
N GLY A 49 -16.65 -10.27 0.18
CA GLY A 49 -16.92 -10.80 -1.16
C GLY A 49 -15.77 -10.62 -2.16
N PHE A 50 -14.68 -9.95 -1.80
CA PHE A 50 -13.45 -9.92 -2.60
C PHE A 50 -12.53 -11.10 -2.27
N PRO A 51 -11.62 -11.51 -3.17
CA PRO A 51 -10.73 -12.66 -2.99
C PRO A 51 -9.57 -12.35 -2.02
N VAL A 52 -9.89 -11.99 -0.78
CA VAL A 52 -8.89 -11.78 0.27
C VAL A 52 -8.23 -13.11 0.59
N ARG A 53 -6.94 -13.24 0.31
CA ARG A 53 -6.17 -14.44 0.56
C ARG A 53 -5.49 -14.43 1.91
N GLN A 54 -5.00 -13.26 2.34
CA GLN A 54 -4.26 -13.11 3.59
C GLN A 54 -4.38 -11.67 4.11
N ILE A 55 -4.24 -11.51 5.41
CA ILE A 55 -4.02 -10.24 6.08
C ILE A 55 -2.55 -10.15 6.46
N ILE A 56 -1.91 -9.02 6.16
CA ILE A 56 -0.54 -8.69 6.56
C ILE A 56 -0.62 -7.54 7.54
N ILE A 57 0.07 -7.65 8.65
CA ILE A 57 0.13 -6.61 9.68
C ILE A 57 1.39 -5.76 9.48
N TRP A 58 1.20 -4.51 9.10
CA TRP A 58 2.30 -3.55 9.12
C TRP A 58 2.39 -2.90 10.50
N ARG A 59 3.34 -3.37 11.30
CA ARG A 59 3.65 -2.81 12.62
C ARG A 59 4.46 -1.52 12.47
N ARG A 60 3.94 -0.46 13.07
CA ARG A 60 4.60 0.87 13.13
C ARG A 60 5.22 1.08 14.50
N LYS A 61 6.28 1.89 14.56
CA LYS A 61 6.85 2.34 15.83
C LYS A 61 6.29 3.71 16.19
N GLY A 62 6.06 3.93 17.48
CA GLY A 62 5.65 5.23 18.01
C GLY A 62 4.16 5.52 17.90
N GLY A 63 3.80 6.68 18.40
CA GLY A 63 2.44 7.19 18.49
C GLY A 63 2.09 7.61 19.92
N ILE A 64 1.04 8.37 20.07
CA ILE A 64 0.47 8.78 21.37
C ILE A 64 -1.01 8.43 21.34
N ASN A 65 -1.50 7.87 22.44
CA ASN A 65 -2.92 7.61 22.64
C ASN A 65 -3.40 8.36 23.90
N PHE A 66 -4.32 9.27 23.69
CA PHE A 66 -4.97 9.99 24.79
C PHE A 66 -6.30 9.37 25.18
N ASN A 67 -6.74 8.30 24.51
CA ASN A 67 -8.01 7.66 24.82
C ASN A 67 -7.81 6.53 25.82
N PRO A 68 -8.48 6.58 27.00
CA PRO A 68 -8.34 5.54 28.02
C PRO A 68 -9.12 4.25 27.71
N GLY A 69 -9.97 4.26 26.69
CA GLY A 69 -10.88 3.16 26.37
C GLY A 69 -10.26 2.05 25.48
N TYR A 70 -9.07 2.27 24.93
CA TYR A 70 -8.38 1.27 24.09
C TYR A 70 -6.87 1.51 24.04
N PHE A 71 -6.12 0.47 23.72
CA PHE A 71 -4.66 0.53 23.59
C PHE A 71 -4.22 1.37 22.39
N LEU A 72 -2.99 1.89 22.44
CA LEU A 72 -2.36 2.62 21.34
C LEU A 72 -2.34 1.75 20.07
N PRO A 73 -3.00 2.19 18.97
CA PRO A 73 -2.93 1.46 17.70
C PRO A 73 -1.53 1.58 17.08
N THR A 74 -0.79 0.49 17.03
CA THR A 74 0.60 0.44 16.54
C THR A 74 0.75 -0.27 15.20
N TYR A 75 -0.34 -0.59 14.52
CA TYR A 75 -0.31 -1.29 13.24
C TYR A 75 -1.30 -0.72 12.23
N GLU A 76 -1.06 -1.06 10.98
CA GLU A 76 -2.02 -0.98 9.88
C GLU A 76 -2.18 -2.35 9.23
N VAL A 77 -3.26 -2.53 8.51
CA VAL A 77 -3.58 -3.80 7.87
C VAL A 77 -3.43 -3.67 6.36
N ILE A 78 -2.79 -4.66 5.76
CA ILE A 78 -2.71 -4.80 4.31
C ILE A 78 -3.45 -6.09 3.94
N TYR A 79 -4.51 -5.96 3.17
CA TYR A 79 -5.25 -7.08 2.62
C TYR A 79 -4.59 -7.51 1.31
N LEU A 80 -4.16 -8.76 1.23
CA LEU A 80 -3.72 -9.39 0.00
C LEU A 80 -4.93 -9.96 -0.74
N LEU A 81 -5.40 -9.25 -1.77
CA LEU A 81 -6.45 -9.74 -2.67
C LEU A 81 -5.77 -10.34 -3.90
N ALA A 82 -5.91 -11.64 -4.09
CA ALA A 82 -5.14 -12.36 -5.10
C ALA A 82 -6.03 -13.09 -6.10
N LYS A 83 -5.68 -12.95 -7.37
CA LYS A 83 -6.27 -13.75 -8.46
C LYS A 83 -5.90 -15.23 -8.30
N PRO A 84 -6.68 -16.16 -8.91
CA PRO A 84 -6.50 -17.60 -8.69
C PRO A 84 -5.10 -18.13 -9.00
N LYS A 85 -4.43 -17.59 -10.03
CA LYS A 85 -3.11 -18.04 -10.47
C LYS A 85 -1.95 -17.32 -9.76
N PHE A 86 -2.24 -16.35 -8.90
CA PHE A 86 -1.20 -15.61 -8.18
C PHE A 86 -0.34 -16.52 -7.32
N LYS A 87 0.97 -16.33 -7.42
CA LYS A 87 1.98 -16.94 -6.55
C LYS A 87 2.96 -15.86 -6.10
N LEU A 88 3.41 -15.98 -4.87
CA LEU A 88 4.51 -15.16 -4.37
C LEU A 88 5.81 -15.49 -5.12
N ALA A 89 6.70 -14.52 -5.20
CA ALA A 89 8.06 -14.73 -5.69
C ALA A 89 8.79 -15.81 -4.87
N PRO A 90 9.78 -16.51 -5.44
CA PRO A 90 10.56 -17.52 -4.72
C PRO A 90 11.09 -16.99 -3.39
N LYS A 91 10.95 -17.77 -2.33
CA LYS A 91 11.33 -17.45 -0.94
C LYS A 91 10.52 -16.34 -0.26
N ALA A 92 9.63 -15.63 -0.95
CA ALA A 92 8.85 -14.57 -0.33
C ALA A 92 7.85 -15.09 0.73
N SER A 93 7.36 -16.32 0.59
CA SER A 93 6.50 -16.97 1.58
C SER A 93 7.14 -17.19 2.95
N SER A 94 8.47 -17.13 3.05
CA SER A 94 9.19 -17.26 4.32
C SER A 94 9.28 -15.93 5.11
N LEU A 95 8.80 -14.82 4.56
CA LEU A 95 8.92 -13.50 5.19
C LEU A 95 7.96 -13.29 6.38
N GLY A 96 7.02 -14.21 6.60
CA GLY A 96 5.94 -14.03 7.57
C GLY A 96 4.95 -12.93 7.14
N ASP A 97 3.98 -12.67 7.98
CA ASP A 97 2.89 -11.72 7.71
C ASP A 97 2.81 -10.56 8.72
N ILE A 98 3.79 -10.47 9.63
CA ILE A 98 3.96 -9.32 10.52
C ILE A 98 5.23 -8.59 10.10
N TRP A 99 5.05 -7.36 9.56
CA TRP A 99 6.13 -6.57 8.98
C TRP A 99 6.39 -5.32 9.81
N GLU A 100 7.64 -5.12 10.23
CA GLU A 100 8.04 -3.94 11.01
C GLU A 100 8.76 -2.93 10.12
N PHE A 101 8.11 -1.80 9.86
CA PHE A 101 8.70 -0.66 9.17
C PHE A 101 8.31 0.63 9.87
N GLY A 102 9.30 1.47 10.18
CA GLY A 102 9.07 2.81 10.69
C GLY A 102 8.35 3.70 9.67
N GLN A 103 7.70 4.75 10.14
CA GLN A 103 7.13 5.78 9.26
C GLN A 103 8.24 6.59 8.57
N GLU A 104 7.97 7.07 7.36
CA GLU A 104 8.85 7.99 6.66
C GLU A 104 8.63 9.42 7.18
N LEU A 105 9.61 9.95 7.92
CA LEU A 105 9.48 11.23 8.63
C LEU A 105 9.84 12.46 7.77
N LYS A 106 10.54 12.29 6.65
CA LYS A 106 11.06 13.38 5.81
C LYS A 106 10.35 13.50 4.44
N ASN A 107 9.11 13.08 4.37
CA ASN A 107 8.34 13.14 3.14
C ASN A 107 7.35 14.32 3.22
N PRO A 108 7.23 15.15 2.18
CA PRO A 108 6.27 16.26 2.16
C PRO A 108 4.80 15.80 2.07
N HIS A 109 4.54 14.54 1.75
CA HIS A 109 3.21 13.96 1.81
C HIS A 109 2.82 13.67 3.27
N PRO A 110 1.57 13.96 3.70
CA PRO A 110 1.17 13.85 5.11
C PRO A 110 1.15 12.40 5.64
N ALA A 111 1.03 11.41 4.78
CA ALA A 111 0.96 9.99 5.15
C ALA A 111 1.66 9.10 4.12
N PRO A 112 2.99 9.23 3.93
CA PRO A 112 3.71 8.44 2.96
C PRO A 112 3.92 7.01 3.49
N PHE A 113 3.90 6.04 2.59
CA PHE A 113 4.41 4.72 2.91
C PHE A 113 5.93 4.74 3.04
N PRO A 114 6.52 3.99 3.98
CA PRO A 114 7.95 3.73 3.98
C PRO A 114 8.36 3.01 2.69
N LEU A 115 9.40 3.48 2.02
CA LEU A 115 9.88 2.87 0.78
C LEU A 115 10.16 1.37 0.96
N LYS A 116 10.81 0.97 2.05
CA LYS A 116 11.11 -0.44 2.35
C LYS A 116 9.89 -1.34 2.52
N LEU A 117 8.75 -0.79 2.93
CA LEU A 117 7.50 -1.54 2.98
C LEU A 117 7.03 -1.87 1.57
N ILE A 118 7.03 -0.88 0.67
CA ILE A 118 6.58 -1.06 -0.71
C ILE A 118 7.58 -1.93 -1.49
N GLU A 119 8.88 -1.77 -1.28
CA GLU A 119 9.91 -2.66 -1.85
C GLU A 119 9.68 -4.12 -1.44
N ARG A 120 9.28 -4.39 -0.20
CA ARG A 120 8.93 -5.75 0.24
C ARG A 120 7.72 -6.28 -0.52
N ILE A 121 6.67 -5.47 -0.71
CA ILE A 121 5.49 -5.85 -1.50
C ILE A 121 5.89 -6.15 -2.94
N VAL A 122 6.59 -5.23 -3.58
CA VAL A 122 7.03 -5.37 -4.96
C VAL A 122 7.93 -6.59 -5.11
N GLY A 123 8.95 -6.74 -4.26
CA GLY A 123 9.88 -7.88 -4.26
C GLY A 123 9.21 -9.24 -3.97
N ALA A 124 8.08 -9.26 -3.25
CA ALA A 124 7.33 -10.47 -2.98
C ALA A 124 6.45 -10.94 -4.16
N THR A 125 6.41 -10.20 -5.25
CA THR A 125 5.60 -10.53 -6.45
C THR A 125 6.51 -10.77 -7.66
N THR A 126 5.95 -11.31 -8.74
CA THR A 126 6.67 -11.56 -10.01
C THR A 126 6.16 -10.69 -11.17
N GLY A 127 5.15 -9.86 -10.93
CA GLY A 127 4.55 -9.01 -11.96
C GLY A 127 5.53 -7.96 -12.51
N GLN A 128 5.56 -7.78 -13.81
CA GLN A 128 6.46 -6.81 -14.47
C GLN A 128 5.98 -5.35 -14.30
N ILE A 129 4.67 -5.13 -14.20
CA ILE A 129 4.08 -3.80 -14.08
C ILE A 129 3.46 -3.64 -12.69
N VAL A 130 3.77 -2.53 -12.03
CA VAL A 130 3.18 -2.13 -10.76
C VAL A 130 2.22 -0.96 -11.00
N LEU A 131 0.95 -1.11 -10.60
CA LEU A 131 -0.05 -0.05 -10.68
C LEU A 131 -0.35 0.50 -9.29
N ASP A 132 -0.30 1.82 -9.14
CA ASP A 132 -0.77 2.53 -7.95
C ASP A 132 -1.76 3.63 -8.36
N PRO A 133 -3.08 3.42 -8.17
CA PRO A 133 -4.09 4.41 -8.53
C PRO A 133 -4.24 5.57 -7.54
N PHE A 134 -3.43 5.59 -6.47
CA PHE A 134 -3.39 6.64 -5.45
C PHE A 134 -1.93 6.97 -5.10
N MET A 135 -1.12 7.24 -6.12
CA MET A 135 0.34 7.25 -6.04
C MET A 135 0.90 8.28 -5.07
N GLY A 136 0.19 9.38 -4.79
CA GLY A 136 0.66 10.43 -3.89
C GLY A 136 2.04 10.94 -4.28
N SER A 137 2.99 10.87 -3.36
CA SER A 137 4.39 11.32 -3.59
C SER A 137 5.29 10.31 -4.32
N GLY A 138 4.74 9.25 -4.93
CA GLY A 138 5.49 8.35 -5.81
C GLY A 138 6.31 7.25 -5.14
N THR A 139 6.06 6.89 -3.90
CA THR A 139 6.83 5.83 -3.19
C THR A 139 6.75 4.49 -3.92
N THR A 140 5.59 4.15 -4.48
CA THR A 140 5.40 2.93 -5.25
C THR A 140 6.22 2.93 -6.55
N ALA A 141 6.33 4.07 -7.21
CA ALA A 141 7.16 4.22 -8.40
C ALA A 141 8.65 3.99 -8.08
N LEU A 142 9.17 4.58 -6.99
CA LEU A 142 10.54 4.35 -6.54
C LEU A 142 10.82 2.88 -6.25
N ALA A 143 9.89 2.20 -5.55
CA ALA A 143 10.03 0.77 -5.27
C ALA A 143 10.03 -0.07 -6.56
N ALA A 144 9.20 0.27 -7.54
CA ALA A 144 9.18 -0.42 -8.84
C ALA A 144 10.52 -0.24 -9.58
N ILE A 145 11.06 0.98 -9.63
CA ILE A 145 12.37 1.29 -10.23
C ILE A 145 13.47 0.46 -9.57
N ASN A 146 13.55 0.45 -8.23
CA ASN A 146 14.56 -0.32 -7.48
C ASN A 146 14.48 -1.83 -7.76
N HIS A 147 13.31 -2.33 -8.13
CA HIS A 147 13.11 -3.72 -8.56
C HIS A 147 13.16 -3.92 -10.09
N LYS A 148 13.57 -2.90 -10.86
CA LYS A 148 13.66 -2.94 -12.34
C LYS A 148 12.33 -3.34 -12.98
N ARG A 149 11.22 -2.75 -12.50
CA ARG A 149 9.87 -2.97 -13.01
C ARG A 149 9.27 -1.69 -13.55
N ASP A 150 8.39 -1.84 -14.50
CA ASP A 150 7.57 -0.75 -15.00
C ASP A 150 6.53 -0.37 -13.95
N PHE A 151 6.08 0.88 -13.98
CA PHE A 151 5.00 1.35 -13.11
C PHE A 151 4.01 2.23 -13.85
N ILE A 152 2.79 2.24 -13.34
CA ILE A 152 1.73 3.19 -13.69
C ILE A 152 1.25 3.81 -12.39
N GLY A 153 1.46 5.12 -12.25
CA GLY A 153 0.99 5.89 -11.10
C GLY A 153 -0.13 6.84 -11.52
N ILE A 154 -1.17 6.93 -10.71
CA ILE A 154 -2.31 7.83 -10.92
C ILE A 154 -2.55 8.62 -9.64
N ASP A 155 -2.78 9.92 -9.75
CA ASP A 155 -3.26 10.77 -8.67
C ASP A 155 -4.18 11.85 -9.23
N LEU A 156 -5.20 12.24 -8.45
CA LEU A 156 -6.11 13.32 -8.84
C LEU A 156 -5.50 14.71 -8.65
N SER A 157 -4.46 14.82 -7.83
CA SER A 157 -3.81 16.07 -7.52
C SER A 157 -2.58 16.29 -8.41
N GLN A 158 -2.62 17.29 -9.29
CA GLN A 158 -1.47 17.69 -10.09
C GLN A 158 -0.24 17.95 -9.21
N LYS A 159 -0.42 18.58 -8.04
CA LYS A 159 0.65 18.81 -7.07
C LYS A 159 1.35 17.52 -6.65
N TYR A 160 0.61 16.43 -6.43
CA TYR A 160 1.20 15.14 -6.09
C TYR A 160 1.87 14.47 -7.28
N CYS A 161 1.31 14.61 -8.48
CA CYS A 161 1.96 14.15 -9.70
C CYS A 161 3.32 14.85 -9.90
N ASP A 162 3.36 16.18 -9.79
CA ASP A 162 4.60 16.97 -9.92
C ASP A 162 5.65 16.56 -8.86
N MET A 163 5.21 16.36 -7.62
CA MET A 163 6.06 15.89 -6.53
C MET A 163 6.63 14.49 -6.79
N ALA A 164 5.79 13.58 -7.29
CA ALA A 164 6.22 12.23 -7.65
C ALA A 164 7.25 12.26 -8.78
N ASP A 165 7.02 13.05 -9.82
CA ASP A 165 7.92 13.22 -10.95
C ASP A 165 9.28 13.76 -10.51
N GLU A 166 9.31 14.77 -9.64
CA GLU A 166 10.55 15.31 -9.09
C GLU A 166 11.32 14.26 -8.27
N ARG A 167 10.62 13.53 -7.40
CA ARG A 167 11.25 12.46 -6.60
C ARG A 167 11.81 11.36 -7.47
N ILE A 168 11.10 10.93 -8.50
CA ILE A 168 11.55 9.91 -9.45
C ILE A 168 12.79 10.38 -10.20
N LYS A 169 12.79 11.59 -10.75
CA LYS A 169 13.95 12.19 -11.44
C LYS A 169 15.19 12.22 -10.55
N ASN A 170 15.04 12.70 -9.31
CA ASN A 170 16.13 12.76 -8.34
C ASN A 170 16.66 11.37 -7.97
N HIS A 171 15.78 10.39 -7.81
CA HIS A 171 16.16 9.03 -7.47
C HIS A 171 16.96 8.37 -8.59
N VAL A 172 16.49 8.45 -9.84
CA VAL A 172 17.18 7.91 -11.01
C VAL A 172 18.54 8.59 -11.24
N ALA A 173 18.61 9.91 -11.04
CA ALA A 173 19.89 10.64 -11.14
C ALA A 173 20.91 10.18 -10.09
N GLN A 174 20.47 9.90 -8.85
CA GLN A 174 21.37 9.40 -7.81
C GLN A 174 21.88 7.98 -8.11
N GLU A 175 21.03 7.09 -8.62
CA GLU A 175 21.46 5.74 -9.01
C GLU A 175 22.48 5.77 -10.15
N SER A 176 22.31 6.66 -11.13
CA SER A 176 23.25 6.79 -12.25
C SER A 176 24.64 7.32 -11.86
N LEU A 177 24.78 7.95 -10.68
CA LEU A 177 26.07 8.41 -10.16
C LEU A 177 26.83 7.33 -9.37
N LEU A 178 26.17 6.20 -9.06
CA LEU A 178 26.75 5.10 -8.28
C LEU A 178 27.24 3.92 -9.15
N VAL A 179 27.09 4.03 -10.46
CA VAL A 179 27.54 3.06 -11.47
C VAL A 179 28.75 3.62 -12.21
#